data_8f5d156d1ac8d8ef830ebc960bc55bdf
#
_entry.id   8f5d156d1ac8d8ef830ebc960bc55bdf
#
_cell.length_a   1.000
_cell.length_b   1.000
_cell.length_c   1.000
_cell.angle_alpha   90.00
_cell.angle_beta   90.00
_cell.angle_gamma   90.00
#
_symmetry.space_group_name_H-M   'P 1'
#
loop_
_entity.id
_entity.type
_entity.pdbx_description
1 polymer ?
#
loop_
_entity_poly.entity_id
_entity_poly.type
_entity_poly.pdbx_seq_one_letter_code
_entity_poly.pdbx_strand_id
1 'polypeptide(L)'
;MKRLIMIAMALSAMLLQSTGGFSQTVKNVNLTQHLQPYGFFRTSAIFDSRDSKAGSEDLFYYLPLDKSINLNGADVNYNPSFKMSAITTRLGLNVTGFRYGDFSVSGKLEADFYLMVGSTASLRLREAYVDLLWDDYSSTLFSIRAGQAWHPMSADLPYCINVETGSPFNPFNWSPQVMAGITFGNWTLTAGAIYPMQFLPTGPSGPSENYVKYGLIPEIYAGVSFRTDVFLARVGADFISLKPRWRSEEILAGSYDVGTKTGDRISMVSPMAYLQFTSGAFKMNAKTVLAQGGDHLRLMGGYVLTNIDDPLNYQYLPLVSSSSFVSFSYGRRFQIMGMAGYMRALGTNHMINLGDASYVNPDNIYYFSDGFKNINQMFRATPTLAYNLGKLTFGIEYDCTGVEYGDINSLDNHCLAIKDRHIILNHRVMGVLKYNL
;
A
#
# COMPACT_ATOMS: atom_id res chain seq x y z
N MET A 1 -10.52 33.73 5.15
CA MET A 1 -10.16 33.73 6.58
C MET A 1 -11.29 33.30 7.48
N LYS A 2 -12.52 33.90 7.45
CA LYS A 2 -13.65 33.45 8.30
C LYS A 2 -14.05 31.99 8.09
N ARG A 3 -14.02 31.44 6.87
CA ARG A 3 -14.37 30.03 6.56
C ARG A 3 -13.34 29.01 7.02
N LEU A 4 -12.01 29.33 7.01
CA LEU A 4 -10.99 28.47 7.60
C LEU A 4 -11.13 28.37 9.13
N ILE A 5 -11.54 29.46 9.79
CA ILE A 5 -11.81 29.51 11.23
C ILE A 5 -13.05 28.67 11.56
N MET A 6 -14.10 28.68 10.72
CA MET A 6 -15.27 27.83 10.90
C MET A 6 -14.97 26.34 10.74
N ILE A 7 -14.09 25.96 9.82
CA ILE A 7 -13.65 24.55 9.64
C ILE A 7 -12.81 24.11 10.84
N ALA A 8 -11.90 24.94 11.34
CA ALA A 8 -11.14 24.67 12.56
C ALA A 8 -12.06 24.60 13.80
N MET A 9 -13.08 25.43 13.89
CA MET A 9 -14.08 25.40 14.96
C MET A 9 -15.01 24.16 14.88
N ALA A 10 -15.37 23.71 13.67
CA ALA A 10 -16.15 22.47 13.50
C ALA A 10 -15.33 21.23 13.90
N LEU A 11 -14.05 21.17 13.55
CA LEU A 11 -13.14 20.12 13.99
C LEU A 11 -12.92 20.15 15.52
N SER A 12 -12.76 21.33 16.13
CA SER A 12 -12.62 21.45 17.58
C SER A 12 -13.92 21.16 18.34
N ALA A 13 -15.07 21.49 17.78
CA ALA A 13 -16.37 21.16 18.37
C ALA A 13 -16.67 19.64 18.33
N MET A 14 -16.22 18.91 17.28
CA MET A 14 -16.32 17.45 17.25
C MET A 14 -15.39 16.77 18.28
N LEU A 15 -14.27 17.36 18.62
CA LEU A 15 -13.34 16.84 19.63
C LEU A 15 -13.76 17.14 21.09
N LEU A 16 -14.63 18.12 21.31
CA LEU A 16 -15.04 18.57 22.65
C LEU A 16 -16.40 18.05 23.11
N GLN A 17 -17.16 17.33 22.27
CA GLN A 17 -18.48 16.79 22.63
C GLN A 17 -18.48 15.27 22.85
N SER A 18 -17.59 14.76 23.68
CA SER A 18 -17.62 13.35 24.07
C SER A 18 -18.54 13.03 25.28
N THR A 19 -19.35 13.97 25.74
CA THR A 19 -20.26 13.73 26.87
C THR A 19 -21.66 14.31 26.60
N GLY A 20 -22.41 13.71 25.71
CA GLY A 20 -23.83 14.05 25.52
C GLY A 20 -24.37 13.25 24.35
N GLY A 21 -25.11 12.20 24.65
CA GLY A 21 -25.77 11.38 23.62
C GLY A 21 -26.70 12.21 22.75
N PHE A 22 -26.29 12.54 21.55
CA PHE A 22 -27.19 12.95 20.49
C PHE A 22 -27.89 11.71 19.93
N SER A 23 -28.84 11.18 20.67
CA SER A 23 -29.97 10.44 20.11
C SER A 23 -30.92 11.43 19.49
N GLN A 24 -30.60 12.02 18.35
CA GLN A 24 -31.63 12.59 17.50
C GLN A 24 -32.46 11.41 17.01
N THR A 25 -33.68 11.32 17.49
CA THR A 25 -34.73 10.44 16.97
C THR A 25 -34.91 10.80 15.50
N VAL A 26 -34.27 10.03 14.60
CA VAL A 26 -34.48 10.13 13.15
C VAL A 26 -35.88 9.65 12.88
N LYS A 27 -36.86 10.57 12.98
CA LYS A 27 -38.26 10.30 12.66
C LYS A 27 -38.35 10.11 11.14
N ASN A 28 -38.66 8.87 10.71
CA ASN A 28 -39.09 8.52 9.34
C ASN A 28 -38.10 8.74 8.20
N VAL A 29 -36.79 8.48 8.38
CA VAL A 29 -35.89 8.32 7.25
C VAL A 29 -36.10 6.93 6.67
N ASN A 30 -36.46 6.85 5.38
CA ASN A 30 -36.48 5.56 4.67
C ASN A 30 -35.04 5.09 4.43
N LEU A 31 -34.48 4.40 5.42
CA LEU A 31 -33.08 3.96 5.43
C LEU A 31 -32.68 3.19 4.16
N THR A 32 -33.62 2.50 3.52
CA THR A 32 -33.34 1.74 2.29
C THR A 32 -32.96 2.60 1.10
N GLN A 33 -33.30 3.88 1.10
CA GLN A 33 -32.89 4.83 0.05
C GLN A 33 -31.49 5.35 0.26
N HIS A 34 -30.98 5.29 1.48
CA HIS A 34 -29.67 5.82 1.87
C HIS A 34 -28.60 4.73 2.03
N LEU A 35 -29.03 3.48 2.21
CA LEU A 35 -28.13 2.35 2.43
C LEU A 35 -28.05 1.50 1.15
N GLN A 36 -26.88 1.43 0.56
CA GLN A 36 -26.62 0.67 -0.66
C GLN A 36 -25.62 -0.46 -0.35
N PRO A 37 -26.12 -1.67 -0.01
CA PRO A 37 -25.26 -2.83 0.17
C PRO A 37 -24.63 -3.24 -1.16
N TYR A 38 -23.39 -3.68 -1.11
CA TYR A 38 -22.65 -4.22 -2.25
C TYR A 38 -21.69 -5.29 -1.78
N GLY A 39 -21.11 -6.01 -2.73
CA GLY A 39 -20.11 -7.01 -2.40
C GLY A 39 -19.97 -8.03 -3.51
N PHE A 40 -19.20 -9.07 -3.21
CA PHE A 40 -19.06 -10.20 -4.09
C PHE A 40 -18.62 -11.46 -3.32
N PHE A 41 -19.01 -12.60 -3.85
CA PHE A 41 -18.42 -13.91 -3.51
C PHE A 41 -17.38 -14.24 -4.58
N ARG A 42 -16.21 -14.68 -4.17
CA ARG A 42 -15.12 -15.03 -5.08
C ARG A 42 -14.47 -16.34 -4.67
N THR A 43 -14.33 -17.24 -5.64
CA THR A 43 -13.51 -18.43 -5.52
C THR A 43 -12.37 -18.36 -6.52
N SER A 44 -11.17 -18.70 -6.11
CA SER A 44 -9.97 -18.70 -6.94
C SER A 44 -9.28 -20.05 -6.87
N ALA A 45 -8.78 -20.54 -8.02
CA ALA A 45 -7.88 -21.67 -8.12
C ALA A 45 -6.54 -21.14 -8.64
N ILE A 46 -5.45 -21.49 -7.96
CA ILE A 46 -4.11 -20.94 -8.19
C ILE A 46 -3.15 -22.09 -8.37
N PHE A 47 -2.34 -22.02 -9.42
CA PHE A 47 -1.18 -22.87 -9.64
C PHE A 47 0.06 -21.99 -9.72
N ASP A 48 1.10 -22.34 -8.99
CA ASP A 48 2.44 -21.73 -9.04
C ASP A 48 3.48 -22.77 -9.43
N SER A 49 4.45 -22.38 -10.25
CA SER A 49 5.56 -23.27 -10.65
C SER A 49 6.68 -23.31 -9.60
N ARG A 50 6.65 -22.40 -8.60
CA ARG A 50 7.71 -22.21 -7.62
C ARG A 50 7.14 -21.63 -6.32
N ASP A 51 7.78 -21.93 -5.19
CA ASP A 51 7.47 -21.30 -3.91
C ASP A 51 7.66 -19.78 -3.97
N SER A 52 6.74 -19.07 -3.34
CA SER A 52 6.63 -17.62 -3.46
C SER A 52 6.34 -16.97 -2.11
N LYS A 53 6.78 -15.74 -1.95
CA LYS A 53 6.30 -14.90 -0.85
C LYS A 53 4.91 -14.39 -1.21
N ALA A 54 3.94 -14.86 -0.48
CA ALA A 54 2.54 -14.52 -0.67
C ALA A 54 1.84 -14.35 0.69
N GLY A 55 0.63 -13.81 0.68
CA GLY A 55 -0.22 -13.68 1.85
C GLY A 55 -1.68 -13.99 1.54
N SER A 56 -2.53 -14.03 2.56
CA SER A 56 -3.96 -14.28 2.40
C SER A 56 -4.25 -15.52 1.55
N GLU A 57 -3.69 -16.67 1.93
CA GLU A 57 -3.82 -17.94 1.19
C GLU A 57 -3.32 -17.87 -0.26
N ASP A 58 -2.14 -17.27 -0.47
CA ASP A 58 -1.48 -17.09 -1.77
C ASP A 58 -2.23 -16.21 -2.78
N LEU A 59 -3.35 -15.63 -2.36
CA LEU A 59 -4.11 -14.66 -3.17
C LEU A 59 -3.38 -13.33 -3.29
N PHE A 60 -2.65 -12.93 -2.25
CA PHE A 60 -1.75 -11.77 -2.32
C PHE A 60 -0.34 -12.26 -2.71
N TYR A 61 -0.10 -12.37 -4.00
CA TYR A 61 1.18 -12.79 -4.56
C TYR A 61 2.15 -11.61 -4.63
N TYR A 62 3.32 -11.77 -4.03
CA TYR A 62 4.33 -10.73 -3.98
C TYR A 62 5.47 -11.01 -4.96
N LEU A 63 6.25 -12.06 -4.73
CA LEU A 63 7.38 -12.46 -5.58
C LEU A 63 7.79 -13.92 -5.35
N PRO A 64 8.44 -14.59 -6.33
CA PRO A 64 9.04 -15.91 -6.14
C PRO A 64 10.23 -15.84 -5.18
N LEU A 65 10.44 -16.91 -4.40
CA LEU A 65 11.60 -17.06 -3.52
C LEU A 65 12.86 -17.39 -4.33
N ASP A 66 14.02 -16.95 -3.83
CA ASP A 66 15.33 -17.28 -4.38
C ASP A 66 15.62 -18.79 -4.33
N LYS A 67 16.71 -19.22 -4.94
CA LYS A 67 17.20 -20.60 -4.85
C LYS A 67 17.56 -20.95 -3.40
N SER A 68 17.15 -22.14 -2.99
CA SER A 68 17.57 -22.75 -1.75
C SER A 68 18.13 -24.16 -2.06
N ILE A 69 19.45 -24.25 -2.23
CA ILE A 69 20.09 -25.49 -2.66
C ILE A 69 20.35 -26.38 -1.46
N ASN A 70 19.80 -27.60 -1.49
CA ASN A 70 20.00 -28.61 -0.46
C ASN A 70 21.36 -29.34 -0.65
N LEU A 71 21.69 -30.22 0.28
CA LEU A 71 22.94 -31.00 0.23
C LEU A 71 23.09 -31.88 -1.02
N ASN A 72 22.00 -32.20 -1.70
CA ASN A 72 22.00 -33.01 -2.93
C ASN A 72 22.07 -32.13 -4.20
N GLY A 73 22.22 -30.82 -4.06
CA GLY A 73 22.26 -29.87 -5.17
C GLY A 73 20.90 -29.49 -5.77
N ALA A 74 19.80 -29.92 -5.17
CA ALA A 74 18.44 -29.59 -5.63
C ALA A 74 17.96 -28.26 -5.03
N ASP A 75 17.27 -27.47 -5.84
CA ASP A 75 16.60 -26.24 -5.40
C ASP A 75 15.24 -26.58 -4.78
N VAL A 76 15.14 -26.51 -3.45
CA VAL A 76 13.93 -26.87 -2.71
C VAL A 76 12.79 -25.85 -2.88
N ASN A 77 13.09 -24.63 -3.32
CA ASN A 77 12.07 -23.61 -3.63
C ASN A 77 11.47 -23.80 -5.04
N TYR A 78 12.08 -24.62 -5.91
CA TYR A 78 11.48 -25.04 -7.17
C TYR A 78 10.45 -26.16 -6.90
N ASN A 79 9.34 -25.76 -6.31
CA ASN A 79 8.30 -26.63 -5.78
C ASN A 79 6.92 -26.15 -6.30
N PRO A 80 6.36 -26.82 -7.35
CA PRO A 80 5.06 -26.46 -7.87
C PRO A 80 3.94 -26.69 -6.85
N SER A 81 2.98 -25.77 -6.81
CA SER A 81 1.87 -25.83 -5.86
C SER A 81 0.51 -25.56 -6.53
N PHE A 82 -0.53 -26.12 -5.95
CA PHE A 82 -1.92 -25.85 -6.32
C PHE A 82 -2.75 -25.56 -5.08
N LYS A 83 -3.59 -24.52 -5.16
CA LYS A 83 -4.47 -24.12 -4.06
C LYS A 83 -5.81 -23.59 -4.56
N MET A 84 -6.85 -23.79 -3.77
CA MET A 84 -8.14 -23.13 -3.96
C MET A 84 -8.49 -22.31 -2.73
N SER A 85 -9.08 -21.13 -2.94
CA SER A 85 -9.46 -20.23 -1.86
C SER A 85 -10.71 -19.41 -2.21
N ALA A 86 -11.53 -19.13 -1.20
CA ALA A 86 -12.69 -18.22 -1.30
C ALA A 86 -12.60 -17.02 -0.35
N ILE A 87 -11.45 -16.82 0.27
CA ILE A 87 -11.27 -15.83 1.37
C ILE A 87 -11.39 -14.37 0.94
N THR A 88 -11.24 -14.04 -0.35
CA THR A 88 -11.37 -12.66 -0.84
C THR A 88 -12.82 -12.20 -1.07
N THR A 89 -13.80 -12.99 -0.60
CA THR A 89 -15.20 -12.55 -0.53
C THR A 89 -15.31 -11.25 0.26
N ARG A 90 -16.09 -10.30 -0.26
CA ARG A 90 -16.16 -8.93 0.26
C ARG A 90 -17.61 -8.48 0.45
N LEU A 91 -17.86 -7.76 1.53
CA LEU A 91 -19.13 -7.16 1.86
C LEU A 91 -18.93 -5.67 2.16
N GLY A 92 -19.82 -4.84 1.69
CA GLY A 92 -19.76 -3.40 1.89
C GLY A 92 -21.13 -2.75 1.94
N LEU A 93 -21.12 -1.53 2.47
CA LEU A 93 -22.28 -0.67 2.60
C LEU A 93 -21.87 0.76 2.25
N ASN A 94 -22.50 1.36 1.25
CA ASN A 94 -22.43 2.79 1.03
C ASN A 94 -23.61 3.48 1.71
N VAL A 95 -23.31 4.59 2.37
CA VAL A 95 -24.30 5.47 3.00
C VAL A 95 -24.29 6.79 2.26
N THR A 96 -25.42 7.20 1.68
CA THR A 96 -25.51 8.38 0.80
C THR A 96 -26.80 9.16 1.03
N GLY A 97 -26.87 10.36 0.45
CA GLY A 97 -28.12 11.13 0.38
C GLY A 97 -28.48 11.94 1.64
N PHE A 98 -27.56 12.07 2.59
CA PHE A 98 -27.73 12.97 3.72
C PHE A 98 -27.18 14.36 3.40
N ARG A 99 -27.90 15.40 3.75
CA ARG A 99 -27.51 16.80 3.60
C ARG A 99 -27.80 17.59 4.87
N TYR A 100 -26.83 18.38 5.31
CA TYR A 100 -26.95 19.25 6.48
C TYR A 100 -26.50 20.66 6.07
N GLY A 101 -27.48 21.57 5.86
CA GLY A 101 -27.18 22.92 5.37
C GLY A 101 -26.43 22.87 4.02
N ASP A 102 -25.24 23.40 4.00
CA ASP A 102 -24.44 23.59 2.78
C ASP A 102 -23.53 22.38 2.45
N PHE A 103 -23.57 21.29 3.21
CA PHE A 103 -22.76 20.12 2.94
C PHE A 103 -23.56 18.83 2.88
N SER A 104 -23.14 17.95 2.00
CA SER A 104 -23.59 16.57 1.92
C SER A 104 -22.68 15.65 2.70
N VAL A 105 -23.28 14.60 3.29
CA VAL A 105 -22.57 13.57 4.06
C VAL A 105 -22.79 12.25 3.36
N SER A 106 -21.69 11.53 3.14
CA SER A 106 -21.71 10.14 2.72
C SER A 106 -20.70 9.33 3.52
N GLY A 107 -20.81 8.02 3.46
CA GLY A 107 -19.89 7.14 4.17
C GLY A 107 -19.78 5.79 3.47
N LYS A 108 -18.75 5.06 3.83
CA LYS A 108 -18.51 3.72 3.34
C LYS A 108 -18.04 2.82 4.47
N LEU A 109 -18.58 1.61 4.51
CA LEU A 109 -18.10 0.50 5.33
C LEU A 109 -17.80 -0.67 4.40
N GLU A 110 -16.58 -1.22 4.45
CA GLU A 110 -16.19 -2.39 3.66
C GLU A 110 -15.35 -3.36 4.51
N ALA A 111 -15.69 -4.64 4.44
CA ALA A 111 -14.95 -5.69 5.10
C ALA A 111 -14.70 -6.87 4.14
N ASP A 112 -13.60 -7.56 4.33
CA ASP A 112 -13.29 -8.83 3.69
C ASP A 112 -12.86 -9.88 4.73
N PHE A 113 -12.63 -11.09 4.29
CA PHE A 113 -12.08 -12.12 5.14
C PHE A 113 -10.57 -12.20 4.98
N TYR A 114 -9.88 -12.48 6.06
CA TYR A 114 -8.44 -12.64 6.12
C TYR A 114 -8.11 -13.94 6.87
N LEU A 115 -7.12 -14.67 6.39
CA LEU A 115 -6.62 -15.86 7.06
C LEU A 115 -5.18 -15.63 7.51
N MET A 116 -4.93 -15.83 8.80
CA MET A 116 -3.58 -15.98 9.34
C MET A 116 -3.20 -17.45 9.29
N VAL A 117 -1.95 -17.78 8.96
CA VAL A 117 -1.46 -19.16 8.89
C VAL A 117 -1.78 -19.89 10.19
N GLY A 118 -2.47 -21.03 10.07
CA GLY A 118 -2.86 -21.87 11.21
C GLY A 118 -4.09 -21.40 11.99
N SER A 119 -4.86 -20.41 11.51
CA SER A 119 -6.07 -19.92 12.18
C SER A 119 -7.31 -19.97 11.28
N THR A 120 -8.47 -19.76 11.88
CA THR A 120 -9.73 -19.58 11.16
C THR A 120 -9.79 -18.24 10.45
N ALA A 121 -10.56 -18.15 9.37
CA ALA A 121 -10.79 -16.87 8.67
C ALA A 121 -11.40 -15.84 9.63
N SER A 122 -10.81 -14.65 9.65
CA SER A 122 -11.26 -13.50 10.44
C SER A 122 -11.83 -12.42 9.55
N LEU A 123 -12.87 -11.74 10.00
CA LEU A 123 -13.39 -10.55 9.33
C LEU A 123 -12.44 -9.39 9.53
N ARG A 124 -12.05 -8.73 8.44
CA ARG A 124 -11.13 -7.60 8.47
C ARG A 124 -11.81 -6.34 7.94
N LEU A 125 -11.68 -5.24 8.69
CA LEU A 125 -12.11 -3.92 8.24
C LEU A 125 -11.17 -3.41 7.17
N ARG A 126 -11.70 -3.10 5.98
CA ARG A 126 -10.95 -2.51 4.87
C ARG A 126 -11.11 -1.00 4.82
N GLU A 127 -12.36 -0.57 4.72
CA GLU A 127 -12.69 0.86 4.67
C GLU A 127 -13.80 1.16 5.67
N ALA A 128 -13.67 2.26 6.39
CA ALA A 128 -14.69 2.81 7.28
C ALA A 128 -14.43 4.31 7.38
N TYR A 129 -15.12 5.09 6.55
CA TYR A 129 -14.91 6.53 6.51
C TYR A 129 -16.20 7.31 6.26
N VAL A 130 -16.14 8.60 6.58
CA VAL A 130 -17.15 9.59 6.27
C VAL A 130 -16.56 10.62 5.33
N ASP A 131 -17.30 10.97 4.29
CA ASP A 131 -17.03 12.08 3.39
C ASP A 131 -17.98 13.23 3.67
N LEU A 132 -17.43 14.42 3.81
CA LEU A 132 -18.13 15.69 3.87
C LEU A 132 -17.83 16.45 2.59
N LEU A 133 -18.85 16.90 1.86
CA LEU A 133 -18.70 17.62 0.61
C LEU A 133 -19.51 18.92 0.66
N TRP A 134 -18.84 20.06 0.56
CA TRP A 134 -19.43 21.38 0.44
C TRP A 134 -19.55 21.76 -1.03
N ASP A 135 -20.79 22.00 -1.45
CA ASP A 135 -21.15 22.43 -2.80
C ASP A 135 -21.79 23.83 -2.68
N ASP A 136 -20.95 24.84 -2.72
CA ASP A 136 -21.34 26.25 -2.48
C ASP A 136 -21.76 26.92 -3.80
N TYR A 137 -22.63 26.34 -4.63
CA TYR A 137 -23.13 26.93 -5.88
C TYR A 137 -22.06 27.65 -6.75
N SER A 138 -20.83 27.68 -6.30
CA SER A 138 -19.63 28.13 -7.01
C SER A 138 -19.02 26.93 -7.75
N SER A 139 -18.19 27.18 -8.74
CA SER A 139 -17.44 26.13 -9.46
C SER A 139 -16.40 25.40 -8.58
N THR A 140 -16.37 25.66 -7.27
CA THR A 140 -15.40 25.12 -6.33
C THR A 140 -16.06 24.20 -5.32
N LEU A 141 -15.59 22.96 -5.23
CA LEU A 141 -16.02 21.96 -4.25
C LEU A 141 -14.95 21.79 -3.18
N PHE A 142 -15.36 21.75 -1.91
CA PHE A 142 -14.48 21.39 -0.79
C PHE A 142 -14.91 20.04 -0.25
N SER A 143 -13.94 19.17 0.02
CA SER A 143 -14.21 17.86 0.58
C SER A 143 -13.30 17.56 1.77
N ILE A 144 -13.83 16.81 2.73
CA ILE A 144 -13.04 16.21 3.82
C ILE A 144 -13.46 14.75 3.91
N ARG A 145 -12.47 13.85 3.89
CA ARG A 145 -12.62 12.44 4.23
C ARG A 145 -11.96 12.17 5.55
N ALA A 146 -12.65 11.51 6.47
CA ALA A 146 -12.11 11.10 7.76
C ALA A 146 -12.48 9.64 8.05
N GLY A 147 -11.48 8.83 8.41
CA GLY A 147 -11.62 7.41 8.71
C GLY A 147 -10.61 6.53 7.98
N GLN A 148 -10.82 5.22 8.00
CA GLN A 148 -9.97 4.25 7.31
C GLN A 148 -10.36 4.15 5.84
N ALA A 149 -9.44 4.47 4.95
CA ALA A 149 -9.65 4.42 3.51
C ALA A 149 -8.35 4.02 2.78
N TRP A 150 -8.45 3.75 1.48
CA TRP A 150 -7.28 3.55 0.65
C TRP A 150 -6.32 4.73 0.75
N HIS A 151 -5.04 4.41 0.92
CA HIS A 151 -3.97 5.39 0.81
C HIS A 151 -4.03 6.05 -0.57
N PRO A 152 -3.88 7.37 -0.70
CA PRO A 152 -4.00 8.06 -1.99
C PRO A 152 -3.05 7.53 -3.07
N MET A 153 -1.86 7.08 -2.69
CA MET A 153 -0.91 6.45 -3.62
C MET A 153 -1.35 5.06 -4.07
N SER A 154 -2.20 4.35 -3.30
CA SER A 154 -2.64 2.98 -3.54
C SER A 154 -3.96 2.89 -4.31
N ALA A 155 -4.76 3.94 -4.33
CA ALA A 155 -6.16 3.91 -4.78
C ALA A 155 -6.36 3.59 -6.28
N ASP A 156 -5.37 3.89 -7.13
CA ASP A 156 -5.45 3.68 -8.57
C ASP A 156 -4.84 2.31 -8.92
N LEU A 157 -5.69 1.30 -9.06
CA LEU A 157 -5.29 -0.10 -9.25
C LEU A 157 -5.08 -0.45 -10.73
N PRO A 158 -4.16 -1.38 -11.05
CA PRO A 158 -4.02 -1.94 -12.38
C PRO A 158 -5.17 -2.89 -12.75
N TYR A 159 -5.34 -3.16 -14.03
CA TYR A 159 -6.32 -4.11 -14.56
C TYR A 159 -5.72 -5.53 -14.58
N CYS A 160 -5.82 -6.24 -13.46
CA CYS A 160 -5.42 -7.64 -13.30
C CYS A 160 -6.34 -8.34 -12.29
N ILE A 161 -6.39 -9.66 -12.31
CA ILE A 161 -7.23 -10.48 -11.41
C ILE A 161 -6.43 -10.96 -10.20
N ASN A 162 -5.22 -11.46 -10.45
CA ASN A 162 -4.29 -11.87 -9.39
C ASN A 162 -3.88 -10.63 -8.62
N VAL A 163 -3.53 -10.62 -7.45
CA VAL A 163 -3.17 -9.43 -6.69
C VAL A 163 -3.82 -8.17 -7.28
N GLU A 164 -5.09 -7.98 -7.09
CA GLU A 164 -5.90 -6.86 -7.62
C GLU A 164 -5.22 -5.48 -7.52
N THR A 165 -4.14 -5.41 -6.76
CA THR A 165 -3.37 -4.21 -6.45
C THR A 165 -2.12 -4.03 -7.30
N GLY A 166 -1.65 -5.08 -8.00
CA GLY A 166 -0.39 -5.03 -8.76
C GLY A 166 0.88 -4.89 -7.90
N SER A 167 0.82 -5.17 -6.59
CA SER A 167 1.99 -5.06 -5.69
C SER A 167 3.09 -6.07 -6.09
N PRO A 168 4.40 -5.69 -6.00
CA PRO A 168 4.96 -4.46 -5.46
C PRO A 168 5.15 -3.33 -6.48
N PHE A 169 4.52 -3.40 -7.66
CA PHE A 169 4.62 -2.38 -8.71
C PHE A 169 3.67 -1.21 -8.48
N ASN A 170 2.60 -1.45 -7.71
CA ASN A 170 1.65 -0.46 -7.21
C ASN A 170 1.65 -0.46 -5.69
N PRO A 171 1.65 0.71 -5.02
CA PRO A 171 1.48 0.79 -3.57
C PRO A 171 0.22 0.07 -3.10
N PHE A 172 0.27 -0.52 -1.92
CA PHE A 172 -0.85 -1.23 -1.32
C PHE A 172 -0.96 -0.94 0.17
N ASN A 173 -1.87 -0.05 0.53
CA ASN A 173 -2.19 0.26 1.93
C ASN A 173 -3.59 0.88 2.02
N TRP A 174 -4.29 0.63 3.11
CA TRP A 174 -5.43 1.42 3.59
C TRP A 174 -5.22 1.68 5.07
N SER A 175 -5.48 2.92 5.47
CA SER A 175 -5.12 3.39 6.81
C SER A 175 -6.09 4.45 7.29
N PRO A 176 -6.22 4.65 8.61
CA PRO A 176 -6.87 5.82 9.18
C PRO A 176 -6.24 7.11 8.63
N GLN A 177 -7.07 8.03 8.18
CA GLN A 177 -6.62 9.25 7.55
C GLN A 177 -7.64 10.39 7.68
N VAL A 178 -7.15 11.61 7.58
CA VAL A 178 -7.96 12.81 7.38
C VAL A 178 -7.42 13.53 6.15
N MET A 179 -8.22 13.52 5.08
CA MET A 179 -7.84 14.08 3.79
C MET A 179 -8.76 15.25 3.45
N ALA A 180 -8.19 16.37 3.03
CA ALA A 180 -8.92 17.52 2.51
C ALA A 180 -8.71 17.64 1.00
N GLY A 181 -9.75 18.04 0.28
CA GLY A 181 -9.73 18.25 -1.16
C GLY A 181 -10.37 19.56 -1.57
N ILE A 182 -9.82 20.21 -2.59
CA ILE A 182 -10.39 21.38 -3.24
C ILE A 182 -10.44 21.09 -4.75
N THR A 183 -11.64 21.11 -5.33
CA THR A 183 -11.85 20.91 -6.76
C THR A 183 -12.36 22.20 -7.40
N PHE A 184 -11.70 22.62 -8.47
CA PHE A 184 -12.09 23.76 -9.30
C PHE A 184 -11.91 23.42 -10.78
N GLY A 185 -13.00 23.45 -11.52
CA GLY A 185 -13.04 22.95 -12.89
C GLY A 185 -12.55 21.49 -12.96
N ASN A 186 -11.55 21.24 -13.77
CA ASN A 186 -10.94 19.90 -13.97
C ASN A 186 -9.83 19.56 -12.97
N TRP A 187 -9.47 20.47 -12.07
CA TRP A 187 -8.36 20.33 -11.14
C TRP A 187 -8.83 20.00 -9.73
N THR A 188 -8.14 19.08 -9.09
CA THR A 188 -8.33 18.79 -7.66
C THR A 188 -6.99 18.82 -6.96
N LEU A 189 -6.90 19.62 -5.89
CA LEU A 189 -5.82 19.58 -4.92
C LEU A 189 -6.25 18.70 -3.75
N THR A 190 -5.38 17.82 -3.31
CA THR A 190 -5.66 16.93 -2.17
C THR A 190 -4.47 16.93 -1.22
N ALA A 191 -4.71 17.07 0.07
CA ALA A 191 -3.68 16.93 1.09
C ALA A 191 -4.29 16.38 2.39
N GLY A 192 -3.46 15.70 3.20
CA GLY A 192 -3.93 15.20 4.48
C GLY A 192 -2.89 14.42 5.24
N ALA A 193 -3.32 13.95 6.41
CA ALA A 193 -2.55 13.15 7.34
C ALA A 193 -3.06 11.71 7.37
N ILE A 194 -2.14 10.75 7.44
CA ILE A 194 -2.39 9.32 7.39
C ILE A 194 -1.64 8.67 8.55
N TYR A 195 -2.22 7.64 9.16
CA TYR A 195 -1.55 6.83 10.16
C TYR A 195 -1.44 5.39 9.66
N PRO A 196 -0.26 4.93 9.21
CA PRO A 196 -0.08 3.61 8.63
C PRO A 196 -0.40 2.51 9.65
N MET A 197 -1.46 1.75 9.42
CA MET A 197 -1.95 0.70 10.33
C MET A 197 -1.99 -0.69 9.70
N GLN A 198 -2.34 -0.82 8.43
CA GLN A 198 -2.45 -2.13 7.81
C GLN A 198 -1.09 -2.77 7.59
N PHE A 199 -0.15 -2.01 7.08
CA PHE A 199 1.25 -2.40 6.97
C PHE A 199 2.08 -1.37 7.71
N LEU A 200 2.78 -1.87 8.72
CA LEU A 200 3.55 -1.04 9.63
C LEU A 200 4.95 -0.81 9.04
N PRO A 201 5.55 0.37 9.26
CA PRO A 201 6.95 0.59 8.94
C PRO A 201 7.84 -0.39 9.69
N THR A 202 8.90 -0.85 9.03
CA THR A 202 9.88 -1.78 9.61
C THR A 202 11.02 -1.00 10.25
N GLY A 203 11.63 -1.57 11.29
CA GLY A 203 12.78 -1.02 11.98
C GLY A 203 13.52 -2.08 12.78
N PRO A 204 14.38 -1.70 13.75
CA PRO A 204 15.24 -2.62 14.49
C PRO A 204 14.51 -3.79 15.17
N SER A 205 13.26 -3.58 15.57
CA SER A 205 12.42 -4.63 16.20
C SER A 205 11.39 -5.24 15.23
N GLY A 206 11.64 -5.19 13.94
CA GLY A 206 10.70 -5.60 12.91
C GLY A 206 9.59 -4.57 12.64
N PRO A 207 8.47 -4.96 12.00
CA PRO A 207 7.34 -4.06 11.74
C PRO A 207 6.68 -3.60 13.04
N SER A 208 6.54 -2.26 13.24
CA SER A 208 5.93 -1.70 14.46
C SER A 208 5.32 -0.32 14.23
N GLU A 209 4.16 -0.07 14.84
CA GLU A 209 3.54 1.26 14.89
C GLU A 209 4.36 2.27 15.72
N ASN A 210 5.21 1.77 16.62
CA ASN A 210 5.98 2.61 17.53
C ASN A 210 6.89 3.60 16.81
N TYR A 211 7.37 3.27 15.62
CA TYR A 211 8.24 4.17 14.85
C TYR A 211 7.52 5.44 14.40
N VAL A 212 6.24 5.36 14.05
CA VAL A 212 5.38 6.54 13.75
C VAL A 212 4.88 7.17 15.04
N LYS A 213 4.39 6.37 15.99
CA LYS A 213 3.82 6.82 17.26
C LYS A 213 4.79 7.69 18.06
N TYR A 214 6.02 7.24 18.25
CA TYR A 214 7.04 8.01 18.95
C TYR A 214 7.76 9.03 18.06
N GLY A 215 7.56 8.96 16.75
CA GLY A 215 7.94 9.97 15.76
C GLY A 215 7.12 11.26 15.89
N LEU A 216 5.88 11.19 16.40
CA LEU A 216 4.93 12.29 16.63
C LEU A 216 4.47 13.02 15.35
N ILE A 217 4.92 12.62 14.18
CA ILE A 217 4.55 13.21 12.90
C ILE A 217 3.78 12.12 12.13
N PRO A 218 2.50 12.33 11.80
CA PRO A 218 1.79 11.42 10.92
C PRO A 218 2.42 11.43 9.53
N GLU A 219 2.17 10.41 8.77
CA GLU A 219 2.45 10.41 7.33
C GLU A 219 1.62 11.51 6.66
N ILE A 220 2.21 12.25 5.72
CA ILE A 220 1.57 13.39 5.05
C ILE A 220 1.55 13.11 3.55
N TYR A 221 0.37 13.19 2.95
CA TYR A 221 0.23 13.15 1.49
C TYR A 221 -0.21 14.52 0.97
N ALA A 222 0.34 14.89 -0.19
CA ALA A 222 -0.15 16.02 -1.00
C ALA A 222 -0.11 15.67 -2.48
N GLY A 223 -1.14 16.09 -3.23
CA GLY A 223 -1.21 15.79 -4.66
C GLY A 223 -2.16 16.71 -5.41
N VAL A 224 -1.97 16.70 -6.73
CA VAL A 224 -2.79 17.42 -7.71
C VAL A 224 -3.28 16.42 -8.74
N SER A 225 -4.55 16.50 -9.11
CA SER A 225 -5.11 15.74 -10.20
C SER A 225 -5.83 16.64 -11.21
N PHE A 226 -5.74 16.25 -12.47
CA PHE A 226 -6.47 16.83 -13.59
C PHE A 226 -7.34 15.76 -14.22
N ARG A 227 -8.65 16.01 -14.34
CA ARG A 227 -9.63 15.04 -14.86
C ARG A 227 -10.47 15.65 -15.96
N THR A 228 -10.61 14.92 -17.04
CA THR A 228 -11.62 15.12 -18.10
C THR A 228 -12.47 13.86 -18.24
N ASP A 229 -13.41 13.84 -19.19
CA ASP A 229 -14.24 12.65 -19.47
C ASP A 229 -13.42 11.44 -19.91
N VAL A 230 -12.29 11.66 -20.58
CA VAL A 230 -11.46 10.59 -21.17
C VAL A 230 -10.11 10.42 -20.48
N PHE A 231 -9.63 11.42 -19.72
CA PHE A 231 -8.28 11.44 -19.21
C PHE A 231 -8.23 11.82 -17.73
N LEU A 232 -7.39 11.14 -16.94
CA LEU A 232 -7.02 11.50 -15.58
C LEU A 232 -5.51 11.50 -15.46
N ALA A 233 -4.94 12.61 -15.02
CA ALA A 233 -3.55 12.70 -14.59
C ALA A 233 -3.50 13.04 -13.10
N ARG A 234 -2.55 12.46 -12.37
CA ARG A 234 -2.30 12.78 -10.98
C ARG A 234 -0.80 12.78 -10.72
N VAL A 235 -0.34 13.76 -9.99
CA VAL A 235 0.99 13.81 -9.37
C VAL A 235 0.82 14.05 -7.88
N GLY A 236 1.67 13.43 -7.08
CA GLY A 236 1.61 13.60 -5.63
C GLY A 236 2.89 13.10 -4.98
N ALA A 237 3.00 13.39 -3.71
CA ALA A 237 4.10 12.89 -2.89
C ALA A 237 3.60 12.52 -1.51
N ASP A 238 4.21 11.50 -0.96
CA ASP A 238 4.07 11.04 0.39
C ASP A 238 5.30 11.41 1.19
N PHE A 239 5.12 11.82 2.44
CA PHE A 239 6.17 12.11 3.41
C PHE A 239 5.93 11.31 4.68
N ILE A 240 6.90 10.52 5.09
CA ILE A 240 6.87 9.80 6.37
C ILE A 240 8.13 10.09 7.18
N SER A 241 7.97 10.28 8.49
CA SER A 241 9.07 10.49 9.42
C SER A 241 9.00 9.48 10.56
N LEU A 242 10.01 8.62 10.63
CA LEU A 242 10.09 7.52 11.58
C LEU A 242 11.10 7.83 12.69
N LYS A 243 10.85 7.27 13.88
CA LYS A 243 11.78 7.19 14.97
C LYS A 243 12.21 5.74 15.18
N PRO A 244 13.33 5.28 14.56
CA PRO A 244 13.74 3.88 14.60
C PRO A 244 13.99 3.33 15.99
N ARG A 245 14.53 4.15 16.89
CA ARG A 245 14.70 3.83 18.30
C ARG A 245 14.16 4.99 19.15
N TRP A 246 13.47 4.68 20.22
CA TRP A 246 13.01 5.69 21.20
C TRP A 246 13.79 5.67 22.50
N ARG A 247 14.66 4.65 22.69
CA ARG A 247 15.56 4.48 23.85
C ARG A 247 16.89 3.91 23.39
N SER A 248 17.98 4.30 24.05
CA SER A 248 19.28 3.65 23.90
C SER A 248 19.27 2.27 24.57
N GLU A 249 20.12 1.35 24.09
CA GLU A 249 20.30 0.02 24.68
C GLU A 249 21.45 -0.02 25.72
N GLU A 250 22.03 1.12 26.09
CA GLU A 250 23.13 1.16 27.04
C GLU A 250 22.71 0.65 28.40
N ILE A 251 23.20 -0.54 28.75
CA ILE A 251 23.26 -1.08 30.10
C ILE A 251 24.48 -0.44 30.73
N LEU A 252 24.29 0.65 31.49
CA LEU A 252 25.34 1.14 32.36
C LEU A 252 25.58 0.09 33.45
N ALA A 253 26.84 -0.34 33.59
CA ALA A 253 27.26 -1.44 34.45
C ALA A 253 26.64 -1.32 35.85
N GLY A 254 25.77 -2.28 36.21
CA GLY A 254 25.21 -2.46 37.56
C GLY A 254 23.86 -1.81 37.82
N SER A 255 23.20 -1.20 36.87
CA SER A 255 21.86 -0.65 37.00
C SER A 255 20.94 -1.22 35.92
N TYR A 256 19.70 -1.59 36.27
CA TYR A 256 18.62 -1.84 35.29
C TYR A 256 18.20 -0.49 34.74
N ASP A 257 19.01 0.10 33.86
CA ASP A 257 18.64 1.34 33.21
C ASP A 257 17.62 1.06 32.09
N VAL A 258 16.50 1.74 32.18
CA VAL A 258 15.43 1.70 31.19
C VAL A 258 15.83 2.36 29.85
N GLY A 259 17.07 2.72 29.67
CA GLY A 259 17.64 3.41 28.52
C GLY A 259 17.27 4.90 28.45
N THR A 260 18.14 5.68 27.88
CA THR A 260 17.94 7.12 27.67
C THR A 260 17.15 7.37 26.39
N LYS A 261 16.35 8.44 26.35
CA LYS A 261 15.64 8.83 25.10
C LYS A 261 16.65 9.13 23.99
N THR A 262 16.40 8.57 22.81
CA THR A 262 17.22 8.83 21.63
C THR A 262 16.65 9.99 20.80
N GLY A 263 17.52 10.64 20.02
CA GLY A 263 17.17 11.63 19.00
C GLY A 263 16.95 11.06 17.61
N ASP A 264 17.10 9.75 17.45
CA ASP A 264 17.05 9.05 16.15
C ASP A 264 15.83 9.43 15.32
N ARG A 265 16.06 9.77 14.07
CA ARG A 265 14.99 10.08 13.11
C ARG A 265 15.44 9.82 11.67
N ILE A 266 14.53 9.29 10.88
CA ILE A 266 14.65 9.24 9.43
C ILE A 266 13.39 9.82 8.79
N SER A 267 13.56 10.70 7.81
CA SER A 267 12.48 11.30 7.04
C SER A 267 12.63 10.92 5.56
N MET A 268 11.54 10.55 4.92
CA MET A 268 11.52 9.98 3.58
C MET A 268 10.40 10.64 2.77
N VAL A 269 10.64 10.84 1.47
CA VAL A 269 9.66 11.41 0.53
C VAL A 269 9.53 10.49 -0.67
N SER A 270 8.30 10.13 -1.02
CA SER A 270 7.99 9.23 -2.13
C SER A 270 7.08 9.91 -3.15
N PRO A 271 7.62 10.55 -4.20
CA PRO A 271 6.82 11.13 -5.28
C PRO A 271 6.21 10.04 -6.17
N MET A 272 5.02 10.36 -6.72
CA MET A 272 4.33 9.50 -7.69
C MET A 272 3.74 10.30 -8.86
N ALA A 273 3.57 9.61 -10.00
CA ALA A 273 2.77 10.06 -11.13
C ALA A 273 1.83 8.95 -11.60
N TYR A 274 0.61 9.31 -11.97
CA TYR A 274 -0.41 8.41 -12.48
C TYR A 274 -1.13 9.01 -13.67
N LEU A 275 -1.39 8.18 -14.68
CA LEU A 275 -2.15 8.52 -15.87
C LEU A 275 -3.22 7.45 -16.12
N GLN A 276 -4.41 7.88 -16.54
CA GLN A 276 -5.47 7.00 -17.00
C GLN A 276 -6.12 7.58 -18.25
N PHE A 277 -6.37 6.72 -19.21
CA PHE A 277 -7.12 7.02 -20.43
C PHE A 277 -8.31 6.08 -20.52
N THR A 278 -9.48 6.60 -20.91
CA THR A 278 -10.71 5.82 -21.10
C THR A 278 -11.41 6.27 -22.37
N SER A 279 -11.66 5.35 -23.30
CA SER A 279 -12.40 5.62 -24.54
C SER A 279 -13.28 4.43 -24.89
N GLY A 280 -14.59 4.59 -24.74
CA GLY A 280 -15.56 3.53 -24.97
C GLY A 280 -15.36 2.30 -24.09
N ALA A 281 -14.99 1.18 -24.71
CA ALA A 281 -14.68 -0.06 -23.99
C ALA A 281 -13.19 -0.23 -23.65
N PHE A 282 -12.33 0.68 -24.11
CA PHE A 282 -10.89 0.65 -23.84
C PHE A 282 -10.55 1.52 -22.65
N LYS A 283 -9.75 0.95 -21.73
CA LYS A 283 -9.17 1.64 -20.58
C LYS A 283 -7.69 1.30 -20.51
N MET A 284 -6.89 2.28 -20.19
CA MET A 284 -5.46 2.10 -19.94
C MET A 284 -5.05 2.97 -18.74
N ASN A 285 -4.16 2.47 -17.92
CA ASN A 285 -3.56 3.27 -16.87
C ASN A 285 -2.08 2.93 -16.67
N ALA A 286 -1.34 3.89 -16.13
CA ALA A 286 0.05 3.75 -15.80
C ALA A 286 0.36 4.53 -14.52
N LYS A 287 1.24 4.00 -13.70
CA LYS A 287 1.73 4.64 -12.47
C LYS A 287 3.22 4.42 -12.32
N THR A 288 3.89 5.41 -11.78
CA THR A 288 5.28 5.30 -11.31
C THR A 288 5.41 5.92 -9.94
N VAL A 289 6.23 5.30 -9.09
CA VAL A 289 6.57 5.77 -7.74
C VAL A 289 8.08 5.66 -7.57
N LEU A 290 8.70 6.74 -7.14
CA LEU A 290 10.07 6.73 -6.64
C LEU A 290 9.99 6.67 -5.12
N ALA A 291 10.07 5.47 -4.55
CA ALA A 291 9.87 5.23 -3.14
C ALA A 291 11.19 5.39 -2.36
N GLN A 292 11.16 6.18 -1.30
CA GLN A 292 12.16 6.17 -0.23
C GLN A 292 11.56 5.40 0.95
N GLY A 293 12.20 4.32 1.34
CA GLY A 293 11.63 3.40 2.32
C GLY A 293 10.50 2.54 1.75
N GLY A 294 9.31 3.04 1.64
CA GLY A 294 8.17 2.44 0.92
C GLY A 294 7.62 1.09 1.42
N ASP A 295 8.18 0.51 2.45
CA ASP A 295 7.82 -0.80 3.00
C ASP A 295 6.39 -0.82 3.59
N HIS A 296 5.96 0.26 4.24
CA HIS A 296 4.58 0.47 4.71
C HIS A 296 3.56 0.58 3.56
N LEU A 297 4.02 0.89 2.35
CA LEU A 297 3.22 0.88 1.12
C LEU A 297 3.33 -0.44 0.34
N ARG A 298 3.99 -1.45 0.89
CA ARG A 298 4.29 -2.72 0.21
C ARG A 298 5.07 -2.57 -1.09
N LEU A 299 5.83 -1.49 -1.22
CA LEU A 299 6.86 -1.34 -2.23
C LEU A 299 8.18 -1.95 -1.73
N MET A 300 9.10 -2.20 -2.65
CA MET A 300 10.44 -2.65 -2.29
C MET A 300 11.20 -1.48 -1.67
N GLY A 301 11.79 -1.69 -0.49
CA GLY A 301 12.55 -0.65 0.21
C GLY A 301 12.57 -0.85 1.71
N GLY A 302 13.19 0.08 2.36
CA GLY A 302 13.45 0.14 3.79
C GLY A 302 14.48 1.23 4.06
N TYR A 303 15.31 1.07 5.05
CA TYR A 303 16.41 1.99 5.35
C TYR A 303 17.56 1.25 6.01
N VAL A 304 18.74 1.87 5.99
CA VAL A 304 19.97 1.30 6.51
C VAL A 304 20.55 2.19 7.60
N LEU A 305 21.06 1.55 8.66
CA LEU A 305 21.84 2.17 9.72
C LEU A 305 23.26 2.46 9.20
N THR A 306 23.72 3.71 9.29
CA THR A 306 24.98 4.14 8.68
C THR A 306 26.02 4.60 9.68
N ASN A 307 25.60 5.09 10.84
CA ASN A 307 26.52 5.56 11.89
C ASN A 307 25.91 5.28 13.26
N ILE A 308 26.75 4.75 14.19
CA ILE A 308 26.43 4.42 15.58
C ILE A 308 27.34 5.13 16.58
N ASP A 309 28.20 6.09 16.12
CA ASP A 309 29.20 6.73 16.98
C ASP A 309 28.57 7.51 18.15
N ASP A 310 27.37 8.09 17.91
CA ASP A 310 26.59 8.69 18.98
C ASP A 310 25.45 7.74 19.41
N PRO A 311 25.54 7.09 20.59
CA PRO A 311 24.52 6.16 21.06
C PRO A 311 23.11 6.76 21.19
N LEU A 312 22.99 8.08 21.29
CA LEU A 312 21.72 8.78 21.40
C LEU A 312 21.17 9.27 20.05
N ASN A 313 21.98 9.26 18.99
CA ASN A 313 21.60 9.80 17.68
C ASN A 313 22.20 8.97 16.54
N TYR A 314 21.73 7.75 16.36
CA TYR A 314 22.11 6.92 15.21
C TYR A 314 21.65 7.57 13.89
N GLN A 315 22.45 7.37 12.85
CA GLN A 315 22.17 7.92 11.53
C GLN A 315 21.69 6.82 10.58
N TYR A 316 20.74 7.17 9.72
CA TYR A 316 20.11 6.27 8.78
C TYR A 316 20.01 6.89 7.40
N LEU A 317 20.05 6.06 6.36
CA LEU A 317 19.77 6.45 4.98
C LEU A 317 18.61 5.62 4.41
N PRO A 318 17.67 6.24 3.66
CA PRO A 318 16.60 5.49 3.01
C PRO A 318 17.14 4.67 1.85
N LEU A 319 16.60 3.47 1.67
CA LEU A 319 16.74 2.69 0.45
C LEU A 319 15.71 3.18 -0.55
N VAL A 320 16.16 3.49 -1.75
CA VAL A 320 15.35 4.05 -2.83
C VAL A 320 15.02 2.96 -3.84
N SER A 321 13.77 2.91 -4.27
CA SER A 321 13.34 2.05 -5.37
C SER A 321 12.43 2.80 -6.33
N SER A 322 12.47 2.40 -7.61
CA SER A 322 11.50 2.82 -8.63
C SER A 322 10.53 1.68 -8.87
N SER A 323 9.23 1.92 -8.70
CA SER A 323 8.17 0.95 -8.94
C SER A 323 7.17 1.52 -9.94
N SER A 324 6.86 0.77 -11.00
CA SER A 324 6.02 1.24 -12.09
C SER A 324 5.15 0.12 -12.65
N PHE A 325 3.98 0.48 -13.14
CA PHE A 325 3.17 -0.41 -13.96
C PHE A 325 2.48 0.34 -15.10
N VAL A 326 2.14 -0.42 -16.12
CA VAL A 326 1.16 -0.05 -17.15
C VAL A 326 0.15 -1.18 -17.25
N SER A 327 -1.13 -0.84 -17.39
CA SER A 327 -2.16 -1.85 -17.58
C SER A 327 -3.26 -1.37 -18.51
N PHE A 328 -3.98 -2.32 -19.10
CA PHE A 328 -5.09 -2.03 -19.98
C PHE A 328 -6.24 -3.02 -19.77
N SER A 329 -7.44 -2.60 -20.18
CA SER A 329 -8.63 -3.42 -20.25
C SER A 329 -9.43 -3.05 -21.50
N TYR A 330 -9.83 -4.03 -22.28
CA TYR A 330 -10.68 -3.85 -23.45
C TYR A 330 -11.85 -4.84 -23.43
N GLY A 331 -13.03 -4.34 -23.79
CA GLY A 331 -14.25 -5.13 -23.87
C GLY A 331 -15.19 -4.94 -22.68
N ARG A 332 -16.38 -5.56 -22.77
CA ARG A 332 -17.43 -5.50 -21.74
C ARG A 332 -17.86 -6.89 -21.29
N ARG A 333 -18.52 -7.65 -22.16
CA ARG A 333 -18.94 -9.03 -21.87
C ARG A 333 -17.74 -9.99 -21.91
N PHE A 334 -16.98 -9.93 -22.98
CA PHE A 334 -15.66 -10.55 -23.09
C PHE A 334 -14.62 -9.45 -22.90
N GLN A 335 -13.71 -9.63 -21.93
CA GLN A 335 -12.67 -8.66 -21.61
C GLN A 335 -11.29 -9.27 -21.79
N ILE A 336 -10.43 -8.52 -22.44
CA ILE A 336 -9.00 -8.78 -22.49
C ILE A 336 -8.34 -7.71 -21.63
N MET A 337 -7.56 -8.13 -20.67
CA MET A 337 -6.84 -7.23 -19.75
C MET A 337 -5.38 -7.65 -19.66
N GLY A 338 -4.57 -6.79 -19.12
CA GLY A 338 -3.18 -7.12 -18.85
C GLY A 338 -2.47 -6.00 -18.09
N MET A 339 -1.47 -6.40 -17.34
CA MET A 339 -0.55 -5.49 -16.65
C MET A 339 0.89 -5.90 -16.97
N ALA A 340 1.76 -4.91 -17.15
CA ALA A 340 3.21 -5.06 -17.08
C ALA A 340 3.73 -4.18 -15.95
N GLY A 341 4.47 -4.79 -15.02
CA GLY A 341 5.09 -4.13 -13.88
C GLY A 341 6.60 -4.23 -13.94
N TYR A 342 7.30 -3.19 -13.49
CA TYR A 342 8.74 -3.16 -13.34
C TYR A 342 9.16 -2.42 -12.08
N MET A 343 10.10 -3.00 -11.34
CA MET A 343 10.70 -2.40 -10.16
C MET A 343 12.22 -2.52 -10.26
N ARG A 344 12.92 -1.48 -9.79
CA ARG A 344 14.38 -1.46 -9.66
C ARG A 344 14.79 -0.87 -8.32
N ALA A 345 15.67 -1.57 -7.60
CA ALA A 345 16.38 -1.01 -6.47
C ALA A 345 17.42 0.00 -6.97
N LEU A 346 17.44 1.17 -6.37
CA LEU A 346 18.38 2.26 -6.68
C LEU A 346 19.40 2.46 -5.56
N GLY A 347 19.24 1.72 -4.45
CA GLY A 347 20.11 1.81 -3.29
C GLY A 347 19.92 3.09 -2.49
N THR A 348 20.96 3.54 -1.79
CA THR A 348 20.98 4.78 -1.02
C THR A 348 21.42 5.97 -1.87
N ASN A 349 20.88 7.16 -1.57
CA ASN A 349 21.23 8.41 -2.27
C ASN A 349 22.69 8.87 -2.00
N HIS A 350 23.27 8.43 -0.88
CA HIS A 350 24.64 8.75 -0.48
C HIS A 350 25.39 7.44 -0.23
N MET A 351 26.69 7.45 -0.51
CA MET A 351 27.56 6.33 -0.21
C MET A 351 27.65 6.12 1.30
N ILE A 352 27.56 4.86 1.72
CA ILE A 352 27.79 4.45 3.09
C ILE A 352 29.30 4.33 3.31
N ASN A 353 29.80 4.90 4.39
CA ASN A 353 31.18 4.68 4.79
C ASN A 353 31.34 3.27 5.37
N LEU A 354 32.06 2.41 4.68
CA LEU A 354 32.27 1.02 5.06
C LEU A 354 33.45 0.83 6.04
N GLY A 355 34.28 1.88 6.26
CA GLY A 355 35.54 1.74 7.00
C GLY A 355 36.43 0.68 6.32
N ASP A 356 36.85 -0.33 7.09
CA ASP A 356 37.67 -1.44 6.59
C ASP A 356 36.85 -2.58 5.95
N ALA A 357 35.50 -2.51 5.99
CA ALA A 357 34.63 -3.52 5.41
C ALA A 357 34.55 -3.39 3.88
N SER A 358 34.43 -4.52 3.17
CA SER A 358 34.24 -4.51 1.72
C SER A 358 32.79 -4.31 1.30
N TYR A 359 31.84 -4.60 2.19
CA TYR A 359 30.40 -4.63 1.92
C TYR A 359 29.59 -4.13 3.11
N VAL A 360 28.39 -3.64 2.85
CA VAL A 360 27.41 -3.29 3.89
C VAL A 360 26.99 -4.56 4.62
N ASN A 361 26.95 -4.49 5.97
CA ASN A 361 26.39 -5.57 6.77
C ASN A 361 24.86 -5.62 6.58
N PRO A 362 24.28 -6.75 6.09
CA PRO A 362 22.83 -6.90 5.93
C PRO A 362 22.02 -6.70 7.21
N ASP A 363 22.59 -6.94 8.39
CA ASP A 363 21.93 -6.76 9.68
C ASP A 363 21.63 -5.28 9.97
N ASN A 364 22.35 -4.36 9.35
CA ASN A 364 22.10 -2.92 9.46
C ASN A 364 20.96 -2.44 8.57
N ILE A 365 20.38 -3.31 7.72
CA ILE A 365 19.29 -2.98 6.81
C ILE A 365 17.96 -3.42 7.41
N TYR A 366 17.05 -2.47 7.56
CA TYR A 366 15.69 -2.70 8.03
C TYR A 366 14.74 -2.73 6.84
N TYR A 367 14.29 -3.92 6.51
CA TYR A 367 13.43 -4.22 5.37
C TYR A 367 12.24 -5.06 5.84
N PHE A 368 11.07 -4.93 5.23
CA PHE A 368 9.88 -5.67 5.68
C PHE A 368 10.00 -7.21 5.55
N SER A 369 11.00 -7.70 4.86
CA SER A 369 11.38 -9.13 4.82
C SER A 369 12.87 -9.26 4.54
N ASP A 370 13.57 -10.05 5.36
CA ASP A 370 15.01 -10.25 5.23
C ASP A 370 15.44 -10.84 3.88
N GLY A 371 14.61 -11.70 3.29
CA GLY A 371 14.88 -12.31 1.98
C GLY A 371 14.76 -11.36 0.79
N PHE A 372 14.57 -10.05 0.99
CA PHE A 372 14.41 -9.07 -0.08
C PHE A 372 15.51 -8.01 -0.13
N LYS A 373 16.46 -8.06 0.81
CA LYS A 373 17.56 -7.09 0.91
C LYS A 373 18.53 -7.14 -0.28
N ASN A 374 18.57 -8.27 -1.01
CA ASN A 374 19.46 -8.55 -2.12
C ASN A 374 18.76 -8.56 -3.49
N ILE A 375 17.57 -8.00 -3.59
CA ILE A 375 16.83 -7.86 -4.85
C ILE A 375 17.25 -6.58 -5.56
N ASN A 376 17.72 -6.71 -6.81
CA ASN A 376 18.12 -5.57 -7.63
C ASN A 376 16.99 -5.09 -8.55
N GLN A 377 16.22 -6.00 -9.14
CA GLN A 377 15.08 -5.64 -10.00
C GLN A 377 14.05 -6.75 -10.06
N MET A 378 12.87 -6.37 -10.51
CA MET A 378 11.75 -7.28 -10.61
C MET A 378 10.83 -6.85 -11.77
N PHE A 379 10.25 -7.82 -12.48
CA PHE A 379 9.24 -7.57 -13.50
C PHE A 379 8.10 -8.57 -13.40
N ARG A 380 6.93 -8.17 -13.91
CA ARG A 380 5.74 -9.03 -14.02
C ARG A 380 4.95 -8.69 -15.28
N ALA A 381 4.40 -9.71 -15.93
CA ALA A 381 3.45 -9.59 -17.01
C ALA A 381 2.23 -10.47 -16.73
N THR A 382 1.00 -9.90 -16.87
CA THR A 382 -0.25 -10.59 -16.49
C THR A 382 -1.30 -10.49 -17.60
N PRO A 383 -1.19 -11.25 -18.70
CA PRO A 383 -2.31 -11.38 -19.65
C PRO A 383 -3.50 -12.05 -18.96
N THR A 384 -4.67 -11.46 -19.14
CA THR A 384 -5.92 -11.84 -18.45
C THR A 384 -7.08 -11.87 -19.43
N LEU A 385 -7.90 -12.92 -19.34
CA LEU A 385 -9.17 -13.05 -20.05
C LEU A 385 -10.31 -13.14 -19.01
N ALA A 386 -11.38 -12.38 -19.22
CA ALA A 386 -12.57 -12.47 -18.39
C ALA A 386 -13.84 -12.49 -19.23
N TYR A 387 -14.84 -13.24 -18.75
CA TYR A 387 -16.18 -13.32 -19.33
C TYR A 387 -17.23 -12.95 -18.29
N ASN A 388 -17.99 -11.90 -18.57
CA ASN A 388 -19.02 -11.37 -17.70
C ASN A 388 -20.41 -11.79 -18.18
N LEU A 389 -21.15 -12.53 -17.33
CA LEU A 389 -22.51 -12.97 -17.58
C LEU A 389 -23.43 -12.43 -16.50
N GLY A 390 -23.97 -11.21 -16.73
CA GLY A 390 -24.74 -10.50 -15.72
C GLY A 390 -23.90 -10.22 -14.48
N LYS A 391 -24.28 -10.80 -13.35
CA LYS A 391 -23.55 -10.69 -12.06
C LYS A 391 -22.39 -11.68 -11.91
N LEU A 392 -22.24 -12.65 -12.82
CA LEU A 392 -21.15 -13.63 -12.80
C LEU A 392 -19.99 -13.17 -13.64
N THR A 393 -18.77 -13.38 -13.15
CA THR A 393 -17.52 -13.20 -13.87
C THR A 393 -16.68 -14.47 -13.77
N PHE A 394 -16.25 -14.98 -14.92
CA PHE A 394 -15.26 -16.03 -15.07
C PHE A 394 -13.98 -15.38 -15.57
N GLY A 395 -12.86 -15.65 -14.92
CA GLY A 395 -11.57 -15.08 -15.29
C GLY A 395 -10.48 -16.12 -15.27
N ILE A 396 -9.53 -15.97 -16.20
CA ILE A 396 -8.26 -16.71 -16.20
C ILE A 396 -7.14 -15.71 -16.43
N GLU A 397 -6.09 -15.83 -15.65
CA GLU A 397 -4.91 -14.98 -15.70
C GLU A 397 -3.65 -15.83 -15.64
N TYR A 398 -2.66 -15.45 -16.44
CA TYR A 398 -1.33 -16.01 -16.38
C TYR A 398 -0.37 -14.93 -15.91
N ASP A 399 0.42 -15.19 -14.87
CA ASP A 399 1.46 -14.30 -14.38
C ASP A 399 2.85 -14.89 -14.65
N CYS A 400 3.66 -14.14 -15.36
CA CYS A 400 5.11 -14.38 -15.42
C CYS A 400 5.79 -13.31 -14.56
N THR A 401 6.38 -13.73 -13.44
CA THR A 401 7.13 -12.84 -12.55
C THR A 401 8.59 -13.25 -12.50
N GLY A 402 9.49 -12.30 -12.77
CA GLY A 402 10.94 -12.47 -12.67
C GLY A 402 11.53 -11.55 -11.61
N VAL A 403 12.46 -12.07 -10.83
CA VAL A 403 13.20 -11.34 -9.79
C VAL A 403 14.69 -11.59 -9.97
N GLU A 404 15.48 -10.53 -10.02
CA GLU A 404 16.94 -10.60 -10.00
C GLU A 404 17.42 -10.51 -8.57
N TYR A 405 17.95 -11.62 -8.08
CA TYR A 405 18.64 -11.73 -6.80
C TYR A 405 20.15 -11.62 -7.00
N GLY A 406 20.86 -11.19 -5.97
CA GLY A 406 22.32 -11.27 -5.88
C GLY A 406 22.76 -11.85 -4.54
N ASP A 407 24.06 -11.98 -4.30
CA ASP A 407 24.59 -12.43 -3.00
C ASP A 407 24.36 -11.35 -1.95
N ILE A 408 23.62 -11.70 -0.88
CA ILE A 408 23.33 -10.82 0.25
C ILE A 408 24.59 -10.30 0.97
N ASN A 409 25.69 -11.03 0.92
CA ASN A 409 26.97 -10.66 1.52
C ASN A 409 27.84 -9.79 0.58
N SER A 410 27.29 -9.37 -0.55
CA SER A 410 27.99 -8.54 -1.54
C SER A 410 27.32 -7.19 -1.77
N LEU A 411 26.63 -6.65 -0.77
CA LEU A 411 25.99 -5.34 -0.86
C LEU A 411 27.05 -4.24 -0.89
N ASP A 412 27.09 -3.49 -2.00
CA ASP A 412 27.99 -2.36 -2.15
C ASP A 412 27.66 -1.19 -1.22
N ASN A 413 28.41 -0.10 -1.31
CA ASN A 413 28.22 1.10 -0.50
C ASN A 413 26.93 1.87 -0.78
N HIS A 414 26.08 1.41 -1.71
CA HIS A 414 24.71 1.84 -1.94
C HIS A 414 23.67 0.79 -1.56
N CYS A 415 24.06 -0.31 -0.91
CA CYS A 415 23.21 -1.45 -0.57
C CYS A 415 22.66 -2.22 -1.78
N LEU A 416 23.37 -2.25 -2.90
CA LEU A 416 23.01 -3.07 -4.06
C LEU A 416 23.84 -4.33 -4.09
N ALA A 417 23.22 -5.48 -4.31
CA ALA A 417 23.93 -6.76 -4.45
C ALA A 417 24.68 -6.80 -5.79
N ILE A 418 26.02 -6.98 -5.75
CA ILE A 418 26.87 -6.86 -6.93
C ILE A 418 27.43 -8.20 -7.42
N LYS A 419 27.38 -9.27 -6.61
CA LYS A 419 27.86 -10.61 -6.98
C LYS A 419 26.74 -11.60 -7.16
N ASP A 420 27.01 -12.67 -7.86
CA ASP A 420 26.14 -13.84 -8.07
C ASP A 420 24.71 -13.48 -8.50
N ARG A 421 24.59 -12.45 -9.33
CA ARG A 421 23.31 -11.97 -9.83
C ARG A 421 22.68 -12.99 -10.77
N HIS A 422 21.44 -13.35 -10.49
CA HIS A 422 20.68 -14.31 -11.28
C HIS A 422 19.18 -14.02 -11.22
N ILE A 423 18.46 -14.46 -12.25
CA ILE A 423 17.00 -14.25 -12.37
C ILE A 423 16.26 -15.52 -11.96
N ILE A 424 15.30 -15.37 -11.09
CA ILE A 424 14.34 -16.39 -10.70
C ILE A 424 13.00 -16.07 -11.34
N LEU A 425 12.39 -17.06 -11.99
CA LEU A 425 11.07 -16.96 -12.60
C LEU A 425 10.04 -17.79 -11.85
N ASN A 426 8.83 -17.27 -11.72
CA ASN A 426 7.63 -18.03 -11.38
C ASN A 426 6.56 -17.83 -12.45
N HIS A 427 5.88 -18.92 -12.78
CA HIS A 427 4.74 -18.97 -13.67
C HIS A 427 3.51 -19.31 -12.84
N ARG A 428 2.58 -18.36 -12.71
CA ARG A 428 1.31 -18.56 -12.03
C ARG A 428 0.18 -18.61 -13.02
N VAL A 429 -0.75 -19.53 -12.82
CA VAL A 429 -2.04 -19.56 -13.51
C VAL A 429 -3.14 -19.44 -12.48
N MET A 430 -4.04 -18.49 -12.65
CA MET A 430 -5.17 -18.28 -11.75
C MET A 430 -6.49 -18.36 -12.51
N GLY A 431 -7.40 -19.20 -12.03
CA GLY A 431 -8.81 -19.23 -12.41
C GLY A 431 -9.67 -18.55 -11.35
N VAL A 432 -10.65 -17.75 -11.75
CA VAL A 432 -11.55 -17.03 -10.84
C VAL A 432 -13.00 -17.20 -11.25
N LEU A 433 -13.85 -17.52 -10.28
CA LEU A 433 -15.30 -17.38 -10.36
C LEU A 433 -15.73 -16.33 -9.34
N LYS A 434 -16.40 -15.27 -9.82
CA LYS A 434 -16.88 -14.16 -8.98
C LYS A 434 -18.36 -13.92 -9.24
N TYR A 435 -19.15 -13.77 -8.17
CA TYR A 435 -20.56 -13.36 -8.22
C TYR A 435 -20.69 -12.00 -7.50
N ASN A 436 -21.17 -10.99 -8.22
CA ASN A 436 -21.41 -9.64 -7.66
C ASN A 436 -22.84 -9.57 -7.10
N LEU A 437 -23.00 -9.00 -5.90
CA LEU A 437 -24.27 -8.86 -5.18
C LEU A 437 -25.14 -7.74 -5.78
#